data_0aabff693c734c147a07546c03f2b58b
#
_entry.id   0aabff693c734c147a07546c03f2b58b
#
_cell.length_a   1.000
_cell.length_b   1.000
_cell.length_c   1.000
_cell.angle_alpha   90.00
_cell.angle_beta   90.00
_cell.angle_gamma   90.00
#
_symmetry.space_group_name_H-M   'P 1'
#
loop_
_entity.id
_entity.type
_entity.pdbx_description
1 polymer ?
#
loop_
_entity_poly.entity_id
_entity_poly.type
_entity_poly.pdbx_seq_one_letter_code
_entity_poly.pdbx_strand_id
1 'polypeptide(L)'
;MTAQDLPEHANDLVLTRLLDIPADRLYRCWTEPALIQQWFAPSPWSVSRVDNDVRPGGHSLIVMRSPEGQEMPGSGVYLEVIPTRRLVFTDAFTQGWVPADKPFMTGIVTFDPEGSQTRYTARVRHWNAADRAQHEAMGFHTGWGQCTDQLAELAARL
;
A
#
# COMPACT_ATOMS: atom_id res chain seq x y z
N MET A 1 -12.50 11.53 -8.21
CA MET A 1 -12.71 11.07 -6.83
C MET A 1 -11.40 11.15 -6.06
N THR A 2 -11.39 11.86 -4.95
CA THR A 2 -10.21 12.06 -4.10
C THR A 2 -10.31 11.21 -2.84
N ALA A 3 -9.28 11.28 -1.99
CA ALA A 3 -9.31 10.63 -0.67
C ALA A 3 -10.47 11.13 0.19
N GLN A 4 -10.87 12.39 0.00
CA GLN A 4 -11.94 13.04 0.77
C GLN A 4 -13.33 12.54 0.38
N ASP A 5 -13.46 11.92 -0.80
CA ASP A 5 -14.75 11.39 -1.28
C ASP A 5 -15.07 10.01 -0.68
N LEU A 6 -14.14 9.44 0.08
CA LEU A 6 -14.34 8.16 0.73
C LEU A 6 -15.00 8.38 2.10
N PRO A 7 -16.02 7.58 2.46
CA PRO A 7 -16.60 7.67 3.79
C PRO A 7 -15.59 7.25 4.85
N GLU A 8 -15.59 7.93 5.98
CA GLU A 8 -14.80 7.52 7.12
C GLU A 8 -15.40 6.26 7.74
N HIS A 9 -14.52 5.43 8.31
CA HIS A 9 -14.93 4.22 9.01
C HIS A 9 -14.14 4.10 10.32
N ALA A 10 -14.81 3.61 11.37
CA ALA A 10 -14.24 3.56 12.72
C ALA A 10 -12.98 2.69 12.82
N ASN A 11 -12.84 1.70 11.93
CA ASN A 11 -11.71 0.76 11.95
C ASN A 11 -10.63 1.12 10.92
N ASP A 12 -10.59 2.38 10.48
CA ASP A 12 -9.55 2.88 9.57
C ASP A 12 -8.32 3.36 10.32
N LEU A 13 -7.16 3.09 9.73
CA LEU A 13 -5.91 3.79 10.03
C LEU A 13 -5.53 4.60 8.79
N VAL A 14 -5.10 5.85 8.98
CA VAL A 14 -4.85 6.76 7.86
C VAL A 14 -3.51 7.45 8.03
N LEU A 15 -2.73 7.47 6.95
CA LEU A 15 -1.52 8.26 6.83
C LEU A 15 -1.69 9.18 5.62
N THR A 16 -1.43 10.47 5.79
CA THR A 16 -1.47 11.43 4.70
C THR A 16 -0.22 12.29 4.70
N ARG A 17 0.29 12.59 3.51
CA ARG A 17 1.47 13.44 3.30
C ARG A 17 1.26 14.31 2.05
N LEU A 18 1.72 15.54 2.12
CA LEU A 18 1.86 16.37 0.92
C LEU A 18 3.30 16.22 0.41
N LEU A 19 3.46 15.59 -0.75
CA LEU A 19 4.76 15.28 -1.32
C LEU A 19 5.06 16.17 -2.52
N ASP A 20 6.28 16.68 -2.61
CA ASP A 20 6.73 17.48 -3.75
C ASP A 20 7.19 16.58 -4.90
N ILE A 21 6.27 15.71 -5.33
CA ILE A 21 6.49 14.67 -6.34
C ILE A 21 5.23 14.55 -7.18
N PRO A 22 5.34 14.47 -8.53
CA PRO A 22 4.18 14.23 -9.37
C PRO A 22 3.50 12.89 -9.09
N ALA A 23 2.17 12.86 -9.22
CA ALA A 23 1.36 11.67 -8.93
C ALA A 23 1.73 10.46 -9.77
N ASP A 24 2.13 10.65 -11.03
CA ASP A 24 2.51 9.56 -11.92
C ASP A 24 3.75 8.80 -11.43
N ARG A 25 4.72 9.50 -10.83
CA ARG A 25 5.92 8.86 -10.27
C ARG A 25 5.58 8.03 -9.04
N LEU A 26 4.71 8.54 -8.18
CA LEU A 26 4.26 7.80 -6.99
C LEU A 26 3.45 6.56 -7.40
N TYR A 27 2.59 6.69 -8.38
CA TYR A 27 1.81 5.57 -8.92
C TYR A 27 2.72 4.48 -9.50
N ARG A 28 3.75 4.86 -10.25
CA ARG A 28 4.74 3.91 -10.77
C ARG A 28 5.43 3.14 -9.65
N CYS A 29 5.80 3.82 -8.58
CA CYS A 29 6.45 3.17 -7.42
C CYS A 29 5.52 2.16 -6.75
N TRP A 30 4.21 2.34 -6.83
CA TRP A 30 3.23 1.43 -6.27
C TRP A 30 2.87 0.26 -7.20
N THR A 31 3.22 0.32 -8.46
CA THR A 31 2.74 -0.66 -9.47
C THR A 31 3.84 -1.42 -10.18
N GLU A 32 5.01 -0.83 -10.40
CA GLU A 32 6.12 -1.49 -11.10
C GLU A 32 6.94 -2.35 -10.13
N PRO A 33 7.05 -3.67 -10.38
CA PRO A 33 7.74 -4.58 -9.44
C PRO A 33 9.14 -4.14 -9.04
N ALA A 34 9.94 -3.68 -9.99
CA ALA A 34 11.31 -3.23 -9.72
C ALA A 34 11.35 -2.02 -8.78
N LEU A 35 10.33 -1.16 -8.84
CA LEU A 35 10.23 -0.01 -7.95
C LEU A 35 9.66 -0.39 -6.59
N ILE A 36 8.64 -1.25 -6.55
CA ILE A 36 8.07 -1.75 -5.28
C ILE A 36 9.17 -2.37 -4.41
N GLN A 37 10.09 -3.12 -5.01
CA GLN A 37 11.18 -3.77 -4.29
C GLN A 37 12.08 -2.79 -3.55
N GLN A 38 12.11 -1.52 -3.92
CA GLN A 38 13.05 -0.55 -3.38
C GLN A 38 12.53 0.23 -2.18
N TRP A 39 11.23 0.17 -1.88
CA TRP A 39 10.67 1.01 -0.80
C TRP A 39 9.65 0.33 0.10
N PHE A 40 9.01 -0.76 -0.35
CA PHE A 40 7.79 -1.29 0.28
C PHE A 40 8.02 -1.91 1.66
N ALA A 41 9.23 -2.25 2.03
CA ALA A 41 9.55 -2.77 3.36
C ALA A 41 10.39 -1.75 4.14
N PRO A 42 10.09 -1.53 5.45
CA PRO A 42 10.88 -0.59 6.23
C PRO A 42 12.28 -1.16 6.50
N SER A 43 13.33 -0.41 6.12
CA SER A 43 14.72 -0.81 6.36
C SER A 43 14.94 -1.10 7.86
N PRO A 44 15.64 -2.18 8.27
CA PRO A 44 16.48 -3.07 7.45
C PRO A 44 15.77 -4.24 6.79
N TRP A 45 14.43 -4.30 6.84
CA TRP A 45 13.67 -5.26 6.06
C TRP A 45 13.80 -4.96 4.56
N SER A 46 13.59 -5.96 3.74
CA SER A 46 13.66 -5.84 2.29
C SER A 46 12.49 -6.56 1.62
N VAL A 47 12.34 -6.34 0.31
CA VAL A 47 11.37 -7.07 -0.52
C VAL A 47 12.16 -8.01 -1.42
N SER A 48 11.93 -9.32 -1.28
CA SER A 48 12.67 -10.34 -2.05
C SER A 48 11.99 -10.68 -3.37
N ARG A 49 10.65 -10.51 -3.46
CA ARG A 49 9.90 -10.85 -4.67
C ARG A 49 8.64 -10.02 -4.78
N VAL A 50 8.32 -9.59 -5.99
CA VAL A 50 7.04 -8.97 -6.34
C VAL A 50 6.52 -9.65 -7.60
N ASP A 51 5.27 -10.07 -7.56
CA ASP A 51 4.54 -10.63 -8.71
C ASP A 51 3.13 -10.07 -8.68
N ASN A 52 2.82 -9.18 -9.61
CA ASN A 52 1.53 -8.51 -9.63
C ASN A 52 0.98 -8.33 -11.04
N ASP A 53 -0.34 -8.29 -11.10
CA ASP A 53 -1.12 -8.00 -12.30
C ASP A 53 -2.04 -6.82 -11.95
N VAL A 54 -1.60 -5.61 -12.31
CA VAL A 54 -2.23 -4.36 -11.86
C VAL A 54 -3.48 -4.07 -12.69
N ARG A 55 -4.57 -4.70 -12.30
CA ARG A 55 -5.92 -4.51 -12.86
C ARG A 55 -6.94 -4.97 -11.83
N PRO A 56 -8.21 -4.53 -11.93
CA PRO A 56 -9.25 -5.06 -11.05
C PRO A 56 -9.34 -6.58 -11.15
N GLY A 57 -9.27 -7.26 -10.02
CA GLY A 57 -9.23 -8.72 -9.93
C GLY A 57 -7.85 -9.34 -10.15
N GLY A 58 -6.85 -8.55 -10.55
CA GLY A 58 -5.48 -9.03 -10.71
C GLY A 58 -4.83 -9.37 -9.39
N HIS A 59 -3.91 -10.34 -9.40
CA HIS A 59 -3.21 -10.76 -8.19
C HIS A 59 -2.12 -9.76 -7.77
N SER A 60 -1.80 -9.80 -6.47
CA SER A 60 -0.66 -9.09 -5.92
C SER A 60 0.06 -9.99 -4.92
N LEU A 61 1.33 -10.25 -5.16
CA LEU A 61 2.21 -10.96 -4.25
C LEU A 61 3.43 -10.09 -3.96
N ILE A 62 3.64 -9.77 -2.69
CA ILE A 62 4.85 -9.08 -2.24
C ILE A 62 5.44 -9.89 -1.10
N VAL A 63 6.68 -10.33 -1.26
CA VAL A 63 7.37 -11.10 -0.23
C VAL A 63 8.35 -10.18 0.48
N MET A 64 8.09 -9.91 1.76
CA MET A 64 9.02 -9.18 2.61
C MET A 64 10.01 -10.15 3.24
N ARG A 65 11.23 -9.67 3.45
CA ARG A 65 12.31 -10.46 4.05
C ARG A 65 12.87 -9.72 5.25
N SER A 66 12.90 -10.42 6.39
CA SER A 66 13.50 -9.87 7.60
C SER A 66 15.03 -9.78 7.49
N PRO A 67 15.70 -9.00 8.37
CA PRO A 67 17.17 -8.97 8.42
C PRO A 67 17.79 -10.33 8.67
N GLU A 68 17.07 -11.25 9.35
CA GLU A 68 17.51 -12.61 9.62
C GLU A 68 17.26 -13.58 8.45
N GLY A 69 16.66 -13.10 7.36
CA GLY A 69 16.38 -13.88 6.17
C GLY A 69 15.05 -14.61 6.15
N GLN A 70 14.18 -14.38 7.14
CA GLN A 70 12.84 -14.98 7.15
C GLN A 70 11.95 -14.26 6.13
N GLU A 71 11.31 -15.03 5.27
CA GLU A 71 10.38 -14.49 4.28
C GLU A 71 8.93 -14.48 4.77
N MET A 72 8.22 -13.40 4.46
CA MET A 72 6.82 -13.20 4.83
C MET A 72 6.04 -12.81 3.58
N PRO A 73 5.39 -13.78 2.91
CA PRO A 73 4.58 -13.47 1.73
C PRO A 73 3.28 -12.77 2.11
N GLY A 74 2.95 -11.73 1.36
CA GLY A 74 1.65 -11.06 1.43
C GLY A 74 0.95 -11.20 0.07
N SER A 75 -0.15 -11.93 0.06
CA SER A 75 -0.94 -12.18 -1.15
C SER A 75 -2.28 -11.48 -1.08
N GLY A 76 -2.77 -11.02 -2.23
CA GLY A 76 -4.07 -10.39 -2.32
C GLY A 76 -4.48 -10.14 -3.76
N VAL A 77 -5.49 -9.31 -3.91
CA VAL A 77 -5.99 -8.88 -5.23
C VAL A 77 -6.20 -7.38 -5.25
N TYR A 78 -6.11 -6.80 -6.44
CA TYR A 78 -6.56 -5.44 -6.66
C TYR A 78 -8.08 -5.43 -6.82
N LEU A 79 -8.74 -4.49 -6.16
CA LEU A 79 -10.19 -4.27 -6.28
C LEU A 79 -10.51 -3.15 -7.26
N GLU A 80 -9.73 -2.07 -7.22
CA GLU A 80 -9.91 -0.91 -8.08
C GLU A 80 -8.55 -0.37 -8.50
N VAL A 81 -8.42 -0.02 -9.77
CA VAL A 81 -7.21 0.58 -10.32
C VAL A 81 -7.62 1.76 -11.17
N ILE A 82 -7.34 2.98 -10.70
CA ILE A 82 -7.51 4.21 -11.45
C ILE A 82 -6.10 4.77 -11.65
N PRO A 83 -5.54 4.64 -12.86
CA PRO A 83 -4.14 5.01 -13.10
C PRO A 83 -3.82 6.43 -12.64
N THR A 84 -2.72 6.57 -11.93
CA THR A 84 -2.20 7.80 -11.34
C THR A 84 -3.09 8.47 -10.29
N ARG A 85 -4.20 7.82 -9.87
CA ARG A 85 -5.15 8.42 -8.91
C ARG A 85 -5.47 7.54 -7.72
N ARG A 86 -5.74 6.23 -7.94
CA ARG A 86 -6.18 5.38 -6.85
C ARG A 86 -5.86 3.91 -7.10
N LEU A 87 -5.40 3.26 -6.04
CA LEU A 87 -5.29 1.80 -5.97
C LEU A 87 -6.07 1.33 -4.75
N VAL A 88 -6.90 0.31 -4.94
CA VAL A 88 -7.57 -0.38 -3.84
C VAL A 88 -7.18 -1.84 -3.92
N PHE A 89 -6.70 -2.40 -2.82
CA PHE A 89 -6.26 -3.79 -2.74
C PHE A 89 -6.68 -4.41 -1.42
N THR A 90 -6.76 -5.74 -1.39
CA THR A 90 -7.19 -6.45 -0.19
C THR A 90 -6.53 -7.82 -0.10
N ASP A 91 -6.35 -8.29 1.13
CA ASP A 91 -5.93 -9.66 1.40
C ASP A 91 -7.12 -10.60 1.67
N ALA A 92 -8.35 -10.12 1.47
CA ALA A 92 -9.56 -10.94 1.65
C ALA A 92 -9.70 -12.05 0.61
N PHE A 93 -9.05 -11.90 -0.54
CA PHE A 93 -9.03 -12.89 -1.63
C PHE A 93 -7.62 -13.08 -2.14
N THR A 94 -7.36 -14.27 -2.69
CA THR A 94 -6.17 -14.55 -3.49
C THR A 94 -6.58 -14.73 -4.95
N GLN A 95 -5.61 -15.00 -5.82
CA GLN A 95 -5.85 -15.11 -7.27
C GLN A 95 -7.01 -16.06 -7.57
N GLY A 96 -7.90 -15.63 -8.47
CA GLY A 96 -9.07 -16.42 -8.87
C GLY A 96 -10.24 -16.30 -7.89
N TRP A 97 -10.26 -15.24 -7.06
CA TRP A 97 -11.32 -14.96 -6.09
C TRP A 97 -11.45 -16.04 -5.01
N VAL A 98 -10.33 -16.68 -4.66
CA VAL A 98 -10.30 -17.64 -3.56
C VAL A 98 -10.31 -16.88 -2.24
N PRO A 99 -11.30 -17.12 -1.36
CA PRO A 99 -11.34 -16.43 -0.06
C PRO A 99 -10.13 -16.77 0.81
N ALA A 100 -9.54 -15.77 1.42
CA ALA A 100 -8.46 -15.97 2.38
C ALA A 100 -9.01 -16.47 3.71
N ASP A 101 -8.22 -17.27 4.42
CA ASP A 101 -8.63 -17.80 5.73
C ASP A 101 -8.78 -16.70 6.78
N LYS A 102 -7.87 -15.74 6.76
CA LYS A 102 -7.82 -14.68 7.77
C LYS A 102 -7.59 -13.32 7.09
N PRO A 103 -8.64 -12.73 6.51
CA PRO A 103 -8.52 -11.39 5.93
C PRO A 103 -8.21 -10.39 7.04
N PHE A 104 -7.29 -9.48 6.76
CA PHE A 104 -6.80 -8.51 7.74
C PHE A 104 -7.14 -7.07 7.38
N MET A 105 -6.94 -6.68 6.12
CA MET A 105 -7.09 -5.29 5.73
C MET A 105 -7.49 -5.10 4.27
N THR A 106 -8.06 -3.93 4.00
CA THR A 106 -8.20 -3.37 2.66
C THR A 106 -7.46 -2.05 2.61
N GLY A 107 -6.52 -1.93 1.69
CA GLY A 107 -5.74 -0.70 1.50
C GLY A 107 -6.32 0.15 0.38
N ILE A 108 -6.41 1.45 0.63
CA ILE A 108 -6.85 2.43 -0.35
C ILE A 108 -5.77 3.51 -0.41
N VAL A 109 -5.06 3.59 -1.54
CA VAL A 109 -4.02 4.59 -1.75
C VAL A 109 -4.48 5.55 -2.81
N THR A 110 -4.48 6.84 -2.48
CA THR A 110 -4.88 7.91 -3.39
C THR A 110 -3.74 8.88 -3.64
N PHE A 111 -3.67 9.37 -4.88
CA PHE A 111 -2.64 10.28 -5.37
C PHE A 111 -3.36 11.50 -5.93
N ASP A 112 -3.64 12.49 -5.07
CA ASP A 112 -4.42 13.66 -5.44
C ASP A 112 -3.51 14.83 -5.79
N PRO A 113 -3.45 15.26 -7.07
CA PRO A 113 -2.60 16.40 -7.45
C PRO A 113 -3.03 17.69 -6.75
N GLU A 114 -2.03 18.43 -6.24
CA GLU A 114 -2.21 19.79 -5.71
C GLU A 114 -1.10 20.66 -6.34
N GLY A 115 -1.37 21.20 -7.52
CA GLY A 115 -0.35 21.88 -8.30
C GLY A 115 0.72 20.91 -8.77
N SER A 116 1.99 21.19 -8.49
CA SER A 116 3.11 20.29 -8.78
C SER A 116 3.33 19.24 -7.70
N GLN A 117 2.57 19.32 -6.61
CA GLN A 117 2.65 18.39 -5.47
C GLN A 117 1.54 17.36 -5.55
N THR A 118 1.65 16.35 -4.71
CA THR A 118 0.64 15.29 -4.59
C THR A 118 0.26 15.10 -3.13
N ARG A 119 -1.04 15.14 -2.85
CA ARG A 119 -1.59 14.70 -1.57
C ARG A 119 -1.65 13.18 -1.61
N TYR A 120 -0.73 12.53 -0.94
CA TYR A 120 -0.63 11.09 -0.85
C TYR A 120 -1.37 10.63 0.40
N THR A 121 -2.35 9.74 0.26
CA THR A 121 -3.11 9.20 1.38
C THR A 121 -3.12 7.69 1.29
N ALA A 122 -2.69 7.03 2.36
CA ALA A 122 -2.81 5.60 2.54
C ALA A 122 -3.85 5.36 3.64
N ARG A 123 -4.99 4.80 3.27
CA ARG A 123 -6.08 4.45 4.18
C ARG A 123 -6.16 2.94 4.25
N VAL A 124 -6.10 2.41 5.47
CA VAL A 124 -6.17 0.97 5.70
C VAL A 124 -7.41 0.67 6.54
N ARG A 125 -8.34 -0.06 5.95
CA ARG A 125 -9.59 -0.48 6.58
C ARG A 125 -9.43 -1.87 7.17
N HIS A 126 -9.99 -2.08 8.35
CA HIS A 126 -9.97 -3.36 9.06
C HIS A 126 -11.39 -3.86 9.26
N TRP A 127 -11.54 -5.18 9.44
CA TRP A 127 -12.84 -5.82 9.60
C TRP A 127 -13.48 -5.54 10.98
N ASN A 128 -12.62 -5.27 11.98
CA ASN A 128 -13.08 -5.04 13.34
C ASN A 128 -12.08 -4.18 14.11
N ALA A 129 -12.48 -3.76 15.32
CA ALA A 129 -11.64 -2.93 16.16
C ALA A 129 -10.38 -3.65 16.67
N ALA A 130 -10.45 -4.97 16.87
CA ALA A 130 -9.30 -5.74 17.32
C ALA A 130 -8.18 -5.80 16.26
N ASP A 131 -8.54 -6.00 15.01
CA ASP A 131 -7.58 -5.99 13.89
C ASP A 131 -6.94 -4.61 13.72
N ARG A 132 -7.74 -3.55 13.81
CA ARG A 132 -7.23 -2.18 13.78
C ARG A 132 -6.23 -1.93 14.91
N ALA A 133 -6.59 -2.31 16.12
CA ALA A 133 -5.72 -2.12 17.29
C ALA A 133 -4.43 -2.93 17.16
N GLN A 134 -4.51 -4.15 16.63
CA GLN A 134 -3.34 -5.00 16.38
C GLN A 134 -2.41 -4.35 15.36
N HIS A 135 -2.94 -3.82 14.26
CA HIS A 135 -2.14 -3.17 13.22
C HIS A 135 -1.47 -1.91 13.77
N GLU A 136 -2.20 -1.13 14.57
CA GLU A 136 -1.63 0.06 15.21
C GLU A 136 -0.52 -0.31 16.20
N ALA A 137 -0.72 -1.34 17.00
CA ALA A 137 0.27 -1.85 17.96
C ALA A 137 1.51 -2.44 17.28
N MET A 138 1.36 -2.98 16.07
CA MET A 138 2.49 -3.44 15.25
C MET A 138 3.34 -2.30 14.69
N GLY A 139 2.93 -1.04 14.92
CA GLY A 139 3.67 0.12 14.48
C GLY A 139 3.23 0.67 13.13
N PHE A 140 1.92 0.71 12.86
CA PHE A 140 1.39 1.23 11.61
C PHE A 140 1.96 2.61 11.28
N HIS A 141 1.83 3.56 12.22
CA HIS A 141 2.25 4.95 11.96
C HIS A 141 3.74 5.06 11.70
N THR A 142 4.56 4.35 12.47
CA THR A 142 6.02 4.34 12.31
C THR A 142 6.42 3.60 11.04
N GLY A 143 5.88 2.40 10.83
CA GLY A 143 6.26 1.55 9.70
C GLY A 143 5.81 2.12 8.35
N TRP A 144 4.54 2.49 8.24
CA TRP A 144 4.02 3.11 7.02
C TRP A 144 4.64 4.49 6.78
N GLY A 145 4.94 5.23 7.86
CA GLY A 145 5.63 6.51 7.75
C GLY A 145 7.04 6.35 7.20
N GLN A 146 7.80 5.38 7.71
CA GLN A 146 9.15 5.09 7.22
C GLN A 146 9.12 4.65 5.75
N CYS A 147 8.19 3.76 5.39
CA CYS A 147 8.04 3.33 4.00
C CYS A 147 7.65 4.50 3.09
N THR A 148 6.82 5.42 3.57
CA THR A 148 6.47 6.63 2.81
C THR A 148 7.68 7.53 2.59
N ASP A 149 8.55 7.66 3.58
CA ASP A 149 9.81 8.40 3.41
C ASP A 149 10.69 7.74 2.35
N GLN A 150 10.79 6.41 2.36
CA GLN A 150 11.53 5.64 1.35
C GLN A 150 10.90 5.79 -0.05
N LEU A 151 9.58 5.76 -0.13
CA LEU A 151 8.83 5.99 -1.37
C LEU A 151 9.12 7.37 -1.94
N ALA A 152 9.04 8.40 -1.11
CA ALA A 152 9.28 9.77 -1.53
C ALA A 152 10.71 9.97 -2.04
N GLU A 153 11.68 9.39 -1.35
CA GLU A 153 13.08 9.45 -1.76
C GLU A 153 13.32 8.77 -3.10
N LEU A 154 12.74 7.59 -3.31
CA LEU A 154 12.82 6.89 -4.59
C LEU A 154 12.15 7.66 -5.72
N ALA A 155 10.91 8.10 -5.50
CA ALA A 155 10.12 8.79 -6.52
C ALA A 155 10.75 10.11 -6.96
N ALA A 156 11.44 10.80 -6.05
CA ALA A 156 12.15 12.02 -6.37
C ALA A 156 13.32 11.82 -7.35
N ARG A 157 13.83 10.59 -7.44
CA ARG A 157 14.94 10.24 -8.34
C ARG A 157 14.48 9.76 -9.72
N LEU A 158 13.19 9.60 -9.94
CA LEU A 158 12.65 9.09 -11.22
C LEU A 158 12.57 10.18 -12.32
#